data_38c705f571b2d13a33a3b9dd7af1a279
#
_entry.id   38c705f571b2d13a33a3b9dd7af1a279
#
_cell.length_a   1.000
_cell.length_b   1.000
_cell.length_c   1.000
_cell.angle_alpha   90.00
_cell.angle_beta   90.00
_cell.angle_gamma   90.00
#
_symmetry.space_group_name_H-M   'P 1'
#
loop_
_entity.id
_entity.type
_entity.pdbx_description
1 polymer ?
#
loop_
_entity_poly.entity_id
_entity_poly.type
_entity_poly.pdbx_seq_one_letter_code
_entity_poly.pdbx_strand_id
1 'polypeptide(L)'
;MENGVMMQYFEWNLPNDGMLWKRLKDDASHLHEIGISAVWIPPAYKGHEQADEGYGTYDLYDLGEFDQKGTIRTKYGTKQELQEMIEKL
;
A
#
# COMPACT_ATOMS: atom_id res chain seq x y z
N MET A 1 -8.01 -21.22 -1.99
CA MET A 1 -6.65 -21.48 -2.45
C MET A 1 -5.95 -22.38 -1.44
N GLU A 2 -5.53 -23.54 -1.82
CA GLU A 2 -4.95 -24.50 -0.90
C GLU A 2 -3.45 -24.26 -0.76
N ASN A 3 -2.62 -24.23 -1.52
CA ASN A 3 -1.17 -24.07 -1.34
C ASN A 3 -0.69 -22.67 -1.69
N GLY A 4 -1.29 -21.68 -1.03
CA GLY A 4 -0.95 -20.28 -1.29
C GLY A 4 0.36 -19.87 -0.65
N VAL A 5 1.03 -18.90 -1.26
CA VAL A 5 2.22 -18.26 -0.72
C VAL A 5 1.93 -16.78 -0.55
N MET A 6 2.00 -16.29 0.68
CA MET A 6 1.78 -14.89 1.00
C MET A 6 3.12 -14.20 1.27
N MET A 7 3.30 -13.02 0.66
CA MET A 7 4.49 -12.21 0.86
C MET A 7 4.12 -10.91 1.56
N GLN A 8 4.87 -10.56 2.59
CA GLN A 8 4.77 -9.23 3.20
C GLN A 8 5.52 -8.24 2.32
N TYR A 9 4.78 -7.29 1.74
CA TYR A 9 5.35 -6.35 0.77
C TYR A 9 5.60 -4.98 1.42
N PHE A 10 6.16 -4.98 2.62
CA PHE A 10 6.57 -3.74 3.28
C PHE A 10 7.52 -4.04 4.44
N GLU A 11 8.23 -3.01 4.87
CA GLU A 11 9.00 -3.04 6.10
C GLU A 11 8.80 -1.72 6.84
N TRP A 12 9.18 -1.68 8.12
CA TRP A 12 8.91 -0.51 8.96
C TRP A 12 9.58 0.77 8.45
N ASN A 13 10.80 0.66 7.95
CA ASN A 13 11.62 1.80 7.55
C ASN A 13 11.52 2.15 6.07
N LEU A 14 10.38 1.91 5.42
CA LEU A 14 10.17 2.31 4.04
C LEU A 14 10.25 3.85 3.90
N PRO A 15 10.79 4.36 2.78
CA PRO A 15 10.81 5.79 2.55
C PRO A 15 9.40 6.37 2.39
N ASN A 16 9.21 7.60 2.87
CA ASN A 16 7.95 8.32 2.71
C ASN A 16 7.91 9.00 1.34
N ASP A 17 7.90 8.22 0.27
CA ASP A 17 7.92 8.73 -1.09
C ASP A 17 6.61 8.53 -1.88
N GLY A 18 5.62 7.89 -1.26
CA GLY A 18 4.33 7.66 -1.90
C GLY A 18 4.37 6.67 -3.06
N MET A 19 5.37 5.81 -3.11
CA MET A 19 5.62 4.95 -4.28
C MET A 19 5.29 3.48 -4.06
N LEU A 20 4.91 3.06 -2.84
CA LEU A 20 4.73 1.64 -2.56
C LEU A 20 3.64 0.99 -3.42
N TRP A 21 2.48 1.61 -3.53
CA TRP A 21 1.39 1.06 -4.34
C TRP A 21 1.82 0.93 -5.81
N LYS A 22 2.53 1.92 -6.31
CA LYS A 22 3.01 1.92 -7.68
C LYS A 22 4.06 0.84 -7.93
N ARG A 23 4.99 0.64 -6.99
CA ARG A 23 5.98 -0.43 -7.09
C ARG A 23 5.33 -1.79 -7.07
N LEU A 24 4.36 -2.01 -6.18
CA LEU A 24 3.66 -3.29 -6.10
C LEU A 24 2.88 -3.57 -7.38
N LYS A 25 2.25 -2.55 -7.95
CA LYS A 25 1.57 -2.67 -9.24
C LYS A 25 2.54 -3.12 -10.34
N ASP A 26 3.71 -2.50 -10.40
CA ASP A 26 4.72 -2.82 -11.42
C ASP A 26 5.32 -4.21 -11.22
N ASP A 27 5.40 -4.68 -9.98
CA ASP A 27 5.95 -6.00 -9.63
C ASP A 27 4.93 -7.13 -9.76
N ALA A 28 3.66 -6.84 -9.97
CA ALA A 28 2.60 -7.85 -9.90
C ALA A 28 2.85 -9.07 -10.79
N SER A 29 3.28 -8.85 -12.03
CA SER A 29 3.57 -9.95 -12.96
C SER A 29 4.74 -10.81 -12.48
N HIS A 30 5.80 -10.19 -11.97
CA HIS A 30 6.96 -10.89 -11.44
C HIS A 30 6.58 -11.75 -10.23
N LEU A 31 5.79 -11.19 -9.31
CA LEU A 31 5.34 -11.92 -8.12
C LEU A 31 4.51 -13.15 -8.52
N HIS A 32 3.67 -13.00 -9.52
CA HIS A 32 2.90 -14.13 -10.04
C HIS A 32 3.81 -15.21 -10.61
N GLU A 33 4.82 -14.83 -11.38
CA GLU A 33 5.77 -15.77 -11.98
C GLU A 33 6.53 -16.62 -10.96
N ILE A 34 6.88 -16.03 -9.80
CA ILE A 34 7.62 -16.74 -8.76
C ILE A 34 6.71 -17.46 -7.77
N GLY A 35 5.38 -17.50 -8.02
CA GLY A 35 4.45 -18.30 -7.24
C GLY A 35 3.85 -17.60 -6.03
N ILE A 36 3.95 -16.27 -5.94
CA ILE A 36 3.28 -15.52 -4.88
C ILE A 36 1.80 -15.38 -5.22
N SER A 37 0.93 -15.82 -4.33
CA SER A 37 -0.51 -15.85 -4.56
C SER A 37 -1.28 -14.83 -3.72
N ALA A 38 -0.66 -14.25 -2.71
CA ALA A 38 -1.27 -13.20 -1.88
C ALA A 38 -0.18 -12.26 -1.38
N VAL A 39 -0.56 -11.00 -1.13
CA VAL A 39 0.37 -9.98 -0.65
C VAL A 39 -0.20 -9.35 0.62
N TRP A 40 0.63 -9.26 1.65
CA TRP A 40 0.30 -8.53 2.87
C TRP A 40 0.83 -7.11 2.73
N ILE A 41 -0.10 -6.16 2.59
CA ILE A 41 0.25 -4.74 2.47
C ILE A 41 0.16 -4.05 3.84
N PRO A 42 0.83 -2.89 4.01
CA PRO A 42 0.64 -2.10 5.22
C PRO A 42 -0.75 -1.46 5.21
N PRO A 43 -1.20 -0.89 6.35
CA PRO A 43 -2.50 -0.20 6.39
C PRO A 43 -2.61 0.87 5.30
N ALA A 44 -3.72 0.86 4.57
CA ALA A 44 -3.92 1.74 3.43
C ALA A 44 -4.63 3.05 3.78
N TYR A 45 -5.20 3.14 4.98
CA TYR A 45 -5.94 4.32 5.41
C TYR A 45 -5.02 5.41 5.96
N LYS A 46 -5.56 6.63 6.08
CA LYS A 46 -4.79 7.81 6.50
C LYS A 46 -4.29 7.67 7.94
N GLY A 47 -2.98 7.82 8.12
CA GLY A 47 -2.35 7.86 9.41
C GLY A 47 -2.31 9.27 10.00
N HIS A 48 -1.72 9.40 11.19
CA HIS A 48 -1.62 10.66 11.92
C HIS A 48 -0.80 11.72 11.19
N GLU A 49 0.18 11.28 10.40
CA GLU A 49 1.01 12.14 9.56
C GLU A 49 1.41 11.36 8.31
N GLN A 50 1.91 12.06 7.30
CA GLN A 50 2.24 11.42 6.02
C GLN A 50 3.24 10.29 6.16
N ALA A 51 4.24 10.44 7.04
CA ALA A 51 5.28 9.43 7.25
C ALA A 51 4.84 8.27 8.15
N ASP A 52 3.63 8.30 8.70
CA ASP A 52 3.10 7.23 9.55
C ASP A 52 2.96 5.94 8.75
N GLU A 53 3.43 4.83 9.32
CA GLU A 53 3.35 3.51 8.69
C GLU A 53 1.91 3.01 8.53
N GLY A 54 0.94 3.74 9.06
CA GLY A 54 -0.47 3.42 8.97
C GLY A 54 -1.08 2.91 10.27
N TYR A 55 -0.26 2.56 11.25
CA TYR A 55 -0.76 2.05 12.53
C TYR A 55 -1.17 3.15 13.50
N GLY A 56 -0.74 4.42 13.26
CA GLY A 56 -1.26 5.59 13.95
C GLY A 56 -2.49 6.11 13.21
N THR A 57 -3.60 5.41 13.32
CA THR A 57 -4.80 5.68 12.52
C THR A 57 -5.36 7.08 12.76
N TYR A 58 -5.60 7.82 11.69
CA TYR A 58 -6.31 9.10 11.73
C TYR A 58 -7.73 8.97 11.14
N ASP A 59 -7.85 8.44 9.92
CA ASP A 59 -9.15 8.31 9.27
C ASP A 59 -9.21 6.99 8.49
N LEU A 60 -10.03 6.05 8.99
CA LEU A 60 -10.23 4.74 8.36
C LEU A 60 -10.90 4.81 6.98
N TYR A 61 -11.58 5.92 6.69
CA TYR A 61 -12.30 6.10 5.44
C TYR A 61 -11.50 6.87 4.39
N ASP A 62 -10.28 7.32 4.74
CA ASP A 62 -9.40 8.05 3.82
C ASP A 62 -8.24 7.15 3.40
N LEU A 63 -8.25 6.73 2.14
CA LEU A 63 -7.23 5.86 1.55
C LEU A 63 -6.19 6.65 0.73
N GLY A 64 -6.00 7.93 1.05
CA GLY A 64 -5.12 8.80 0.29
C GLY A 64 -5.90 9.61 -0.74
N GLU A 65 -7.12 10.00 -0.41
CA GLU A 65 -8.06 10.71 -1.28
C GLU A 65 -8.30 12.15 -0.81
N PHE A 66 -8.32 12.38 0.50
CA PHE A 66 -8.66 13.67 1.07
C PHE A 66 -7.42 14.38 1.61
N ASP A 67 -7.39 15.73 1.46
CA ASP A 67 -6.30 16.52 2.02
C ASP A 67 -6.49 16.65 3.53
N GLN A 68 -5.82 15.79 4.25
CA GLN A 68 -5.83 15.75 5.71
C GLN A 68 -4.41 15.66 6.22
N LYS A 69 -4.13 16.27 7.36
CA LYS A 69 -2.77 16.33 7.93
C LYS A 69 -1.74 16.89 6.95
N GLY A 70 -2.18 17.85 6.11
CA GLY A 70 -1.31 18.52 5.15
C GLY A 70 -0.93 17.69 3.94
N THR A 71 -1.61 16.57 3.69
CA THR A 71 -1.31 15.70 2.56
C THR A 71 -2.56 14.98 2.06
N ILE A 72 -2.59 14.69 0.77
CA ILE A 72 -3.65 13.87 0.17
C ILE A 72 -3.24 12.40 0.23
N ARG A 73 -2.04 12.08 -0.16
CA ARG A 73 -1.55 10.70 -0.15
C ARG A 73 -1.19 10.20 1.25
N THR A 74 -1.19 8.90 1.44
CA THR A 74 -0.56 8.25 2.58
C THR A 74 0.95 8.10 2.31
N LYS A 75 1.70 7.52 3.24
CA LYS A 75 3.12 7.20 3.05
C LYS A 75 3.35 6.38 1.78
N TYR A 76 2.37 5.59 1.36
CA TYR A 76 2.51 4.58 0.32
C TYR A 76 1.90 4.99 -1.02
N GLY A 77 1.08 6.01 -1.06
CA GLY A 77 0.49 6.51 -2.30
C GLY A 77 -0.92 7.05 -2.12
N THR A 78 -1.55 7.38 -3.24
CA THR A 78 -2.94 7.86 -3.28
C THR A 78 -3.92 6.69 -3.40
N LYS A 79 -5.20 6.98 -3.17
CA LYS A 79 -6.28 6.00 -3.35
C LYS A 79 -6.32 5.47 -4.78
N GLN A 80 -6.11 6.32 -5.77
CA GLN A 80 -6.11 5.90 -7.17
C GLN A 80 -4.98 4.90 -7.43
N GLU A 81 -3.79 5.16 -6.92
CA GLU A 81 -2.65 4.25 -7.06
C GLU A 81 -2.91 2.92 -6.36
N LEU A 82 -3.55 2.94 -5.19
CA LEU A 82 -3.96 1.74 -4.49
C LEU A 82 -4.96 0.91 -5.32
N GLN A 83 -5.96 1.56 -5.92
CA GLN A 83 -6.94 0.88 -6.76
C GLN A 83 -6.31 0.25 -7.99
N GLU A 84 -5.40 0.95 -8.65
CA GLU A 84 -4.68 0.44 -9.81
C GLU A 84 -3.82 -0.77 -9.45
N MET A 85 -3.17 -0.73 -8.29
CA MET A 85 -2.38 -1.85 -7.79
C MET A 85 -3.25 -3.08 -7.53
N ILE A 86 -4.40 -2.91 -6.88
CA ILE A 86 -5.32 -4.01 -6.58
C ILE A 86 -5.82 -4.65 -7.87
N GLU A 87 -6.16 -3.85 -8.88
CA GLU A 87 -6.62 -4.36 -10.17
C GLU A 87 -5.55 -5.18 -10.88
N LYS A 88 -4.29 -4.81 -10.74
CA LYS A 88 -3.18 -5.51 -11.37
C LYS A 88 -2.89 -6.86 -10.70
N LEU A 89 -3.11 -6.97 -9.41
CA LEU A 89 -2.94 -8.23 -8.67
C LEU A 89 -4.12 -9.19 -8.94
#